data_218cc43cdfc6aad1d9c7aa0374dffd6a
#
_entry.id   218cc43cdfc6aad1d9c7aa0374dffd6a
#
_cell.length_a   1.000
_cell.length_b   1.000
_cell.length_c   1.000
_cell.angle_alpha   90.00
_cell.angle_beta   90.00
_cell.angle_gamma   90.00
#
_symmetry.space_group_name_H-M   'P 1'
#
loop_
_entity.id
_entity.type
_entity.pdbx_description
1 polymer ?
#
loop_
_entity_poly.entity_id
_entity_poly.type
_entity_poly.pdbx_seq_one_letter_code
_entity_poly.pdbx_strand_id
1 'polypeptide(L)'
;SGSTISGYSTAARHCRPGYLEQADGTAWVALYSQNMLEMAVELAAHQPAYEDLATNFAGQFLLIARAMNGIGPDGMCDEEDGFYYDVLRLPNGSATRLKVRSMVGLLPLCATTVVEKWQRERVPALTARTYERFRRMPELLESIHATGPGQFGVADRGILALVNESRLRRILSRMLDENEFLSPYGIRALSRYHAEHPYSFWAQGQEYRVNYLPAESDTGMFGGNSNWRGPIWMPVNALLIRALLQYYLYYGDNFKIECPTTSGNMMNLFEVAREIANRLTRIFLRDPTGRRPVFGGAEKFQSDPYWRDHLLFYEYFHGDNGAGIGASHQTGWTGLVAPLIEIFGHLDARTFLEGGREAAFQHG
;
A
#
# COMPACT_ATOMS: atom_id res chain seq x y z
N SER A 1 -1.17 -2.78 -18.24
CA SER A 1 -0.34 -2.92 -19.44
C SER A 1 0.90 -3.69 -19.06
N GLY A 2 0.90 -5.02 -19.40
CA GLY A 2 2.04 -5.87 -19.13
C GLY A 2 3.27 -5.36 -19.87
N SER A 3 4.28 -4.92 -19.15
CA SER A 3 5.61 -4.71 -19.70
C SER A 3 6.25 -6.09 -19.92
N THR A 4 5.97 -6.68 -21.08
CA THR A 4 6.77 -7.76 -21.59
C THR A 4 8.19 -7.23 -21.72
N ILE A 5 9.17 -7.89 -21.10
CA ILE A 5 10.58 -7.63 -21.38
C ILE A 5 10.79 -8.03 -22.84
N SER A 6 10.55 -7.09 -23.77
CA SER A 6 10.76 -7.25 -25.19
C SER A 6 12.24 -7.06 -25.51
N GLY A 7 12.98 -8.14 -25.35
CA GLY A 7 14.42 -8.17 -25.65
C GLY A 7 14.88 -9.54 -26.14
N TYR A 8 13.95 -10.48 -26.35
CA TYR A 8 14.28 -11.82 -26.82
C TYR A 8 13.85 -12.02 -28.26
N SER A 9 14.62 -11.47 -29.18
CA SER A 9 14.45 -11.71 -30.62
C SER A 9 15.44 -12.77 -31.08
N THR A 10 14.85 -13.80 -31.69
CA THR A 10 15.41 -14.68 -32.73
C THR A 10 16.57 -15.59 -32.36
N ALA A 11 16.27 -16.77 -31.87
CA ALA A 11 16.72 -18.07 -32.33
C ALA A 11 16.54 -19.18 -31.28
N ALA A 12 15.31 -19.56 -30.96
CA ALA A 12 15.08 -20.90 -30.39
C ALA A 12 13.61 -21.29 -30.57
N ARG A 13 13.42 -22.34 -31.30
CA ARG A 13 12.12 -22.99 -31.44
C ARG A 13 11.63 -23.48 -30.08
N HIS A 14 10.44 -23.02 -29.65
CA HIS A 14 9.62 -23.57 -28.57
C HIS A 14 9.97 -23.27 -27.12
N CYS A 15 10.81 -22.30 -26.78
CA CYS A 15 10.86 -21.81 -25.39
C CYS A 15 9.78 -20.75 -25.16
N ARG A 16 8.88 -20.97 -24.20
CA ARG A 16 8.01 -19.90 -23.70
C ARG A 16 8.92 -18.81 -23.12
N PRO A 17 8.71 -17.54 -23.45
CA PRO A 17 9.48 -16.46 -22.85
C PRO A 17 9.25 -16.47 -21.32
N GLY A 18 10.27 -16.14 -20.55
CA GLY A 18 10.09 -15.89 -19.13
C GLY A 18 9.10 -14.74 -18.91
N TYR A 19 8.41 -14.70 -17.77
CA TYR A 19 7.45 -13.65 -17.44
C TYR A 19 7.59 -13.21 -15.99
N LEU A 20 7.18 -11.98 -15.72
CA LEU A 20 7.18 -11.37 -14.40
C LEU A 20 5.78 -11.45 -13.79
N GLU A 21 5.66 -12.08 -12.63
CA GLU A 21 4.48 -12.01 -11.78
C GLU A 21 4.64 -10.80 -10.85
N GLN A 22 3.84 -9.77 -11.10
CA GLN A 22 3.94 -8.49 -10.41
C GLN A 22 3.13 -8.51 -9.12
N ALA A 23 3.77 -8.31 -7.98
CA ALA A 23 3.12 -8.30 -6.69
C ALA A 23 2.29 -7.01 -6.49
N ASP A 24 2.75 -5.87 -7.01
CA ASP A 24 1.98 -4.62 -6.99
C ASP A 24 0.72 -4.69 -7.84
N GLY A 25 0.83 -5.12 -9.10
CA GLY A 25 -0.31 -5.31 -9.99
C GLY A 25 -1.36 -6.26 -9.39
N THR A 26 -0.90 -7.35 -8.77
CA THR A 26 -1.76 -8.33 -8.11
C THR A 26 -2.44 -7.72 -6.87
N ALA A 27 -1.70 -6.95 -6.06
CA ALA A 27 -2.25 -6.25 -4.89
C ALA A 27 -3.30 -5.19 -5.29
N TRP A 28 -3.09 -4.46 -6.39
CA TRP A 28 -4.07 -3.53 -6.94
C TRP A 28 -5.39 -4.23 -7.32
N VAL A 29 -5.31 -5.40 -7.95
CA VAL A 29 -6.52 -6.17 -8.30
C VAL A 29 -7.20 -6.73 -7.05
N ALA A 30 -6.45 -7.11 -6.01
CA ALA A 30 -7.02 -7.49 -4.72
C ALA A 30 -7.79 -6.33 -4.07
N LEU A 31 -7.19 -5.13 -4.01
CA LEU A 31 -7.86 -3.90 -3.53
C LEU A 31 -9.10 -3.58 -4.35
N TYR A 32 -9.00 -3.64 -5.68
CA TYR A 32 -10.15 -3.43 -6.57
C TYR A 32 -11.29 -4.40 -6.26
N SER A 33 -10.99 -5.70 -6.10
CA SER A 33 -11.99 -6.71 -5.75
C SER A 33 -12.67 -6.42 -4.41
N GLN A 34 -11.93 -5.88 -3.44
CA GLN A 34 -12.51 -5.48 -2.14
C GLN A 34 -13.38 -4.23 -2.26
N ASN A 35 -12.96 -3.21 -3.01
CA ASN A 35 -13.79 -2.02 -3.25
C ASN A 35 -15.11 -2.39 -3.94
N MET A 36 -15.05 -3.28 -4.93
CA MET A 36 -16.25 -3.80 -5.58
C MET A 36 -17.11 -4.65 -4.64
N LEU A 37 -16.49 -5.42 -3.73
CA LEU A 37 -17.19 -6.16 -2.69
C LEU A 37 -17.92 -5.20 -1.74
N GLU A 38 -17.24 -4.14 -1.25
CA GLU A 38 -17.85 -3.12 -0.38
C GLU A 38 -19.09 -2.50 -1.03
N MET A 39 -18.98 -2.08 -2.30
CA MET A 39 -20.11 -1.53 -3.05
C MET A 39 -21.24 -2.55 -3.24
N ALA A 40 -20.91 -3.79 -3.56
CA ALA A 40 -21.91 -4.85 -3.75
C ALA A 40 -22.64 -5.21 -2.45
N VAL A 41 -21.94 -5.20 -1.30
CA VAL A 41 -22.54 -5.41 0.03
C VAL A 41 -23.50 -4.27 0.38
N GLU A 42 -23.11 -3.03 0.13
CA GLU A 42 -23.98 -1.87 0.35
C GLU A 42 -25.26 -1.96 -0.50
N LEU A 43 -25.13 -2.26 -1.78
CA LEU A 43 -26.27 -2.46 -2.68
C LEU A 43 -27.14 -3.65 -2.26
N ALA A 44 -26.53 -4.76 -1.84
CA ALA A 44 -27.25 -5.96 -1.40
C ALA A 44 -28.09 -5.72 -0.14
N ALA A 45 -27.68 -4.78 0.72
CA ALA A 45 -28.46 -4.37 1.88
C ALA A 45 -29.83 -3.77 1.52
N HIS A 46 -29.96 -3.26 0.29
CA HIS A 46 -31.20 -2.68 -0.26
C HIS A 46 -31.87 -3.57 -1.31
N GLN A 47 -31.08 -4.35 -2.05
CA GLN A 47 -31.55 -5.17 -3.16
C GLN A 47 -30.82 -6.53 -3.20
N PRO A 48 -31.47 -7.63 -2.79
CA PRO A 48 -30.83 -8.96 -2.65
C PRO A 48 -30.15 -9.51 -3.92
N ALA A 49 -30.54 -9.04 -5.10
CA ALA A 49 -29.92 -9.45 -6.37
C ALA A 49 -28.39 -9.17 -6.42
N TYR A 50 -27.90 -8.22 -5.63
CA TYR A 50 -26.47 -7.90 -5.56
C TYR A 50 -25.65 -8.85 -4.66
N GLU A 51 -26.26 -9.77 -3.90
CA GLU A 51 -25.55 -10.77 -3.09
C GLU A 51 -24.65 -11.69 -3.95
N ASP A 52 -25.11 -12.06 -5.15
CA ASP A 52 -24.31 -12.88 -6.06
C ASP A 52 -23.07 -12.13 -6.56
N LEU A 53 -23.20 -10.81 -6.82
CA LEU A 53 -22.08 -9.96 -7.21
C LEU A 53 -21.06 -9.86 -6.06
N ALA A 54 -21.51 -9.63 -4.83
CA ALA A 54 -20.66 -9.61 -3.64
C ALA A 54 -19.94 -10.95 -3.44
N THR A 55 -20.67 -12.07 -3.63
CA THR A 55 -20.08 -13.42 -3.57
C THR A 55 -18.97 -13.62 -4.59
N ASN A 56 -19.15 -13.11 -5.81
CA ASN A 56 -18.14 -13.19 -6.87
C ASN A 56 -16.88 -12.39 -6.53
N PHE A 57 -16.99 -11.14 -6.05
CA PHE A 57 -15.83 -10.33 -5.66
C PHE A 57 -15.11 -10.89 -4.44
N ALA A 58 -15.83 -11.40 -3.45
CA ALA A 58 -15.21 -12.12 -2.34
C ALA A 58 -14.41 -13.34 -2.83
N GLY A 59 -14.99 -14.10 -3.79
CA GLY A 59 -14.30 -15.23 -4.42
C GLY A 59 -13.05 -14.84 -5.18
N GLN A 60 -13.10 -13.76 -5.97
CA GLN A 60 -11.94 -13.24 -6.68
C GLN A 60 -10.82 -12.81 -5.73
N PHE A 61 -11.15 -12.06 -4.67
CA PHE A 61 -10.19 -11.70 -3.64
C PHE A 61 -9.49 -12.93 -3.06
N LEU A 62 -10.22 -14.00 -2.72
CA LEU A 62 -9.65 -15.21 -2.15
C LEU A 62 -8.69 -15.93 -3.12
N LEU A 63 -9.02 -15.96 -4.41
CA LEU A 63 -8.14 -16.54 -5.44
C LEU A 63 -6.83 -15.74 -5.57
N ILE A 64 -6.93 -14.40 -5.55
CA ILE A 64 -5.76 -13.51 -5.59
C ILE A 64 -4.91 -13.69 -4.33
N ALA A 65 -5.54 -13.72 -3.17
CA ALA A 65 -4.86 -13.93 -1.88
C ALA A 65 -4.10 -15.26 -1.85
N ARG A 66 -4.70 -16.32 -2.38
CA ARG A 66 -4.04 -17.63 -2.53
C ARG A 66 -2.83 -17.57 -3.45
N ALA A 67 -2.93 -16.84 -4.57
CA ALA A 67 -1.81 -16.69 -5.50
C ALA A 67 -0.66 -15.90 -4.88
N MET A 68 -0.94 -14.81 -4.17
CA MET A 68 0.09 -13.98 -3.53
C MET A 68 0.75 -14.65 -2.33
N ASN A 69 -0.03 -15.34 -1.51
CA ASN A 69 0.40 -15.94 -0.25
C ASN A 69 0.81 -17.42 -0.39
N GLY A 70 0.91 -17.92 -1.63
CA GLY A 70 1.31 -19.30 -1.90
C GLY A 70 2.60 -19.69 -1.17
N ILE A 71 2.63 -20.93 -0.63
CA ILE A 71 3.77 -21.45 0.11
C ILE A 71 4.87 -21.88 -0.88
N GLY A 72 6.14 -21.64 -0.53
CA GLY A 72 7.30 -22.09 -1.29
C GLY A 72 7.90 -21.01 -2.21
N PRO A 73 8.80 -21.39 -3.14
CA PRO A 73 9.52 -20.44 -3.99
C PRO A 73 8.63 -19.72 -4.99
N ASP A 74 7.43 -20.22 -5.22
CA ASP A 74 6.47 -19.70 -6.18
C ASP A 74 5.56 -18.60 -5.61
N GLY A 75 5.49 -18.43 -4.29
CA GLY A 75 4.72 -17.37 -3.66
C GLY A 75 5.42 -16.02 -3.72
N MET A 76 4.64 -14.94 -3.74
CA MET A 76 5.18 -13.57 -3.71
C MET A 76 5.67 -13.14 -2.33
N CYS A 77 5.13 -13.74 -1.26
CA CYS A 77 5.57 -13.50 0.10
C CYS A 77 6.85 -14.30 0.39
N ASP A 78 7.89 -13.60 0.84
CA ASP A 78 9.11 -14.22 1.36
C ASP A 78 8.98 -14.31 2.90
N GLU A 79 8.85 -15.53 3.41
CA GLU A 79 8.63 -15.75 4.85
C GLU A 79 9.85 -15.43 5.70
N GLU A 80 11.06 -15.53 5.14
CA GLU A 80 12.29 -15.15 5.84
C GLU A 80 12.37 -13.62 6.00
N ASP A 81 12.18 -12.89 4.91
CA ASP A 81 12.19 -11.43 4.92
C ASP A 81 10.91 -10.82 5.50
N GLY A 82 9.78 -11.55 5.49
CA GLY A 82 8.47 -11.05 5.88
C GLY A 82 7.97 -9.91 4.97
N PHE A 83 8.27 -10.02 3.69
CA PHE A 83 7.99 -8.97 2.72
C PHE A 83 7.54 -9.57 1.38
N TYR A 84 6.81 -8.81 0.55
CA TYR A 84 6.37 -9.26 -0.76
C TYR A 84 7.30 -8.77 -1.85
N TYR A 85 7.51 -9.61 -2.86
CA TYR A 85 8.37 -9.34 -4.00
C TYR A 85 7.73 -9.82 -5.30
N ASP A 86 8.12 -9.20 -6.39
CA ASP A 86 7.84 -9.74 -7.73
C ASP A 86 8.56 -11.07 -7.93
N VAL A 87 7.94 -11.96 -8.70
CA VAL A 87 8.50 -13.29 -9.02
C VAL A 87 8.79 -13.38 -10.51
N LEU A 88 10.06 -13.55 -10.86
CA LEU A 88 10.49 -13.81 -12.22
C LEU A 88 10.43 -15.32 -12.49
N ARG A 89 9.58 -15.73 -13.44
CA ARG A 89 9.54 -17.11 -13.92
C ARG A 89 10.37 -17.26 -15.18
N LEU A 90 11.30 -18.21 -15.15
CA LEU A 90 12.17 -18.51 -16.27
C LEU A 90 11.56 -19.62 -17.17
N PRO A 91 11.99 -19.72 -18.44
CA PRO A 91 11.47 -20.72 -19.38
C PRO A 91 11.65 -22.18 -18.95
N ASN A 92 12.64 -22.45 -18.10
CA ASN A 92 12.92 -23.77 -17.53
C ASN A 92 11.99 -24.15 -16.36
N GLY A 93 11.01 -23.27 -16.02
CA GLY A 93 10.07 -23.47 -14.93
C GLY A 93 10.57 -23.03 -13.55
N SER A 94 11.84 -22.57 -13.43
CA SER A 94 12.32 -22.00 -12.16
C SER A 94 11.71 -20.64 -11.88
N ALA A 95 11.52 -20.32 -10.60
CA ALA A 95 11.03 -19.05 -10.11
C ALA A 95 12.06 -18.38 -9.19
N THR A 96 12.19 -17.06 -9.29
CA THR A 96 13.09 -16.28 -8.46
C THR A 96 12.40 -15.02 -7.99
N ARG A 97 12.35 -14.78 -6.67
CA ARG A 97 11.90 -13.50 -6.12
C ARG A 97 12.93 -12.42 -6.38
N LEU A 98 12.49 -11.30 -6.94
CA LEU A 98 13.33 -10.12 -7.12
C LEU A 98 13.29 -9.31 -5.82
N LYS A 99 14.24 -9.55 -4.93
CA LYS A 99 14.27 -9.00 -3.57
C LYS A 99 14.59 -7.49 -3.52
N VAL A 100 13.82 -6.70 -4.26
CA VAL A 100 13.87 -5.24 -4.22
C VAL A 100 12.88 -4.75 -3.18
N ARG A 101 13.36 -4.14 -2.10
CA ARG A 101 12.53 -3.54 -1.05
C ARG A 101 11.92 -2.24 -1.56
N SER A 102 10.78 -2.36 -2.20
CA SER A 102 10.05 -1.23 -2.80
C SER A 102 8.59 -1.21 -2.35
N MET A 103 7.86 -0.20 -2.82
CA MET A 103 6.42 -0.06 -2.64
C MET A 103 5.63 -1.33 -3.06
N VAL A 104 6.17 -2.11 -3.98
CA VAL A 104 5.63 -3.42 -4.39
C VAL A 104 5.31 -4.30 -3.18
N GLY A 105 6.19 -4.33 -2.18
CA GLY A 105 6.00 -5.13 -0.97
C GLY A 105 5.13 -4.47 0.10
N LEU A 106 4.81 -3.18 -0.02
CA LEU A 106 3.91 -2.45 0.88
C LEU A 106 2.45 -2.45 0.40
N LEU A 107 2.23 -2.47 -0.92
CA LEU A 107 0.88 -2.41 -1.51
C LEU A 107 -0.07 -3.53 -1.09
N PRO A 108 0.37 -4.75 -0.76
CA PRO A 108 -0.50 -5.78 -0.18
C PRO A 108 -1.24 -5.33 1.08
N LEU A 109 -0.71 -4.37 1.85
CA LEU A 109 -1.40 -3.76 3.00
C LEU A 109 -2.70 -3.05 2.59
N CYS A 110 -2.74 -2.46 1.39
CA CYS A 110 -3.87 -1.70 0.90
C CYS A 110 -5.10 -2.58 0.64
N ALA A 111 -4.90 -3.89 0.38
CA ALA A 111 -5.96 -4.86 0.19
C ALA A 111 -6.54 -5.31 1.56
N THR A 112 -7.20 -4.36 2.22
CA THR A 112 -7.81 -4.51 3.54
C THR A 112 -9.15 -3.82 3.59
N THR A 113 -10.19 -4.53 4.05
CA THR A 113 -11.52 -3.99 4.31
C THR A 113 -12.09 -4.47 5.63
N VAL A 114 -12.80 -3.61 6.31
CA VAL A 114 -13.59 -3.91 7.51
C VAL A 114 -15.04 -4.03 7.13
N VAL A 115 -15.71 -5.04 7.67
CA VAL A 115 -17.14 -5.26 7.51
C VAL A 115 -17.82 -4.95 8.84
N GLU A 116 -18.67 -3.94 8.84
CA GLU A 116 -19.43 -3.54 10.02
C GLU A 116 -20.46 -4.63 10.41
N LYS A 117 -20.81 -4.68 11.69
CA LYS A 117 -21.81 -5.66 12.21
C LYS A 117 -23.11 -5.57 11.43
N TRP A 118 -23.64 -4.35 11.24
CA TRP A 118 -24.91 -4.14 10.56
C TRP A 118 -24.90 -4.62 9.10
N GLN A 119 -23.77 -4.52 8.40
CA GLN A 119 -23.62 -5.01 7.04
C GLN A 119 -23.76 -6.55 7.00
N ARG A 120 -23.09 -7.27 7.92
CA ARG A 120 -23.18 -8.74 8.00
C ARG A 120 -24.59 -9.22 8.35
N GLU A 121 -25.27 -8.48 9.22
CA GLU A 121 -26.64 -8.81 9.62
C GLU A 121 -27.66 -8.62 8.48
N ARG A 122 -27.38 -7.69 7.55
CA ARG A 122 -28.22 -7.45 6.37
C ARG A 122 -28.00 -8.43 5.23
N VAL A 123 -26.84 -9.07 5.16
CA VAL A 123 -26.48 -10.05 4.09
C VAL A 123 -26.07 -11.41 4.67
N PRO A 124 -26.96 -12.07 5.44
CA PRO A 124 -26.59 -13.29 6.16
C PRO A 124 -26.22 -14.46 5.23
N ALA A 125 -26.83 -14.56 4.05
CA ALA A 125 -26.52 -15.59 3.07
C ALA A 125 -25.10 -15.43 2.51
N LEU A 126 -24.67 -14.21 2.20
CA LEU A 126 -23.29 -13.92 1.78
C LEU A 126 -22.30 -14.29 2.89
N THR A 127 -22.58 -13.88 4.12
CA THR A 127 -21.75 -14.20 5.28
C THR A 127 -21.57 -15.72 5.45
N ALA A 128 -22.66 -16.48 5.38
CA ALA A 128 -22.62 -17.93 5.49
C ALA A 128 -21.81 -18.60 4.35
N ARG A 129 -22.02 -18.15 3.10
CA ARG A 129 -21.26 -18.65 1.92
C ARG A 129 -19.77 -18.35 2.04
N THR A 130 -19.41 -17.17 2.55
CA THR A 130 -18.02 -16.77 2.75
C THR A 130 -17.36 -17.65 3.81
N TYR A 131 -18.01 -17.91 4.94
CA TYR A 131 -17.50 -18.81 5.98
C TYR A 131 -17.37 -20.25 5.49
N GLU A 132 -18.29 -20.73 4.68
CA GLU A 132 -18.19 -22.07 4.07
C GLU A 132 -16.99 -22.20 3.14
N ARG A 133 -16.69 -21.15 2.35
CA ARG A 133 -15.48 -21.11 1.51
C ARG A 133 -14.21 -21.12 2.36
N PHE A 134 -14.17 -20.35 3.44
CA PHE A 134 -13.03 -20.33 4.36
C PHE A 134 -12.76 -21.71 4.95
N ARG A 135 -13.80 -22.42 5.39
CA ARG A 135 -13.66 -23.79 5.93
C ARG A 135 -13.05 -24.79 4.94
N ARG A 136 -13.21 -24.55 3.66
CA ARG A 136 -12.63 -25.40 2.59
C ARG A 136 -11.19 -25.06 2.22
N MET A 137 -10.66 -23.96 2.75
CA MET A 137 -9.32 -23.45 2.44
C MET A 137 -8.56 -23.04 3.72
N PRO A 138 -8.30 -24.00 4.65
CA PRO A 138 -7.68 -23.66 5.94
C PRO A 138 -6.28 -23.03 5.77
N GLU A 139 -5.47 -23.51 4.83
CA GLU A 139 -4.13 -22.96 4.55
C GLU A 139 -4.19 -21.48 4.13
N LEU A 140 -5.24 -21.10 3.39
CA LEU A 140 -5.43 -19.70 3.02
C LEU A 140 -5.75 -18.85 4.24
N LEU A 141 -6.58 -19.36 5.16
CA LEU A 141 -6.94 -18.64 6.40
C LEU A 141 -5.73 -18.33 7.28
N GLU A 142 -4.72 -19.19 7.30
CA GLU A 142 -3.49 -18.95 8.05
C GLU A 142 -2.67 -17.78 7.44
N SER A 143 -2.78 -17.56 6.15
CA SER A 143 -1.98 -16.59 5.40
C SER A 143 -2.61 -15.21 5.29
N ILE A 144 -3.94 -15.11 5.36
CA ILE A 144 -4.72 -13.86 5.32
C ILE A 144 -5.26 -13.50 6.70
N HIS A 145 -5.78 -12.29 6.85
CA HIS A 145 -6.63 -11.97 7.98
C HIS A 145 -8.09 -11.98 7.53
N ALA A 146 -8.81 -13.02 7.90
CA ALA A 146 -10.23 -13.13 7.64
C ALA A 146 -10.96 -13.50 8.93
N THR A 147 -11.99 -12.74 9.27
CA THR A 147 -12.78 -12.98 10.46
C THR A 147 -13.62 -14.24 10.30
N GLY A 148 -13.36 -15.22 11.15
CA GLY A 148 -14.21 -16.41 11.30
C GLY A 148 -15.39 -16.18 12.26
N PRO A 149 -16.31 -17.16 12.37
CA PRO A 149 -17.39 -17.09 13.33
C PRO A 149 -16.86 -16.93 14.76
N GLY A 150 -17.29 -15.86 15.46
CA GLY A 150 -16.88 -15.58 16.84
C GLY A 150 -15.51 -14.92 17.02
N GLN A 151 -14.81 -14.59 15.94
CA GLN A 151 -13.49 -13.94 15.97
C GLN A 151 -13.58 -12.49 15.46
N PHE A 152 -14.37 -11.66 16.13
CA PHE A 152 -14.58 -10.28 15.72
C PHE A 152 -13.63 -9.33 16.44
N GLY A 153 -13.31 -8.22 15.76
CA GLY A 153 -12.58 -7.10 16.34
C GLY A 153 -13.47 -6.16 17.15
N VAL A 154 -12.99 -4.94 17.36
CA VAL A 154 -13.70 -3.90 18.11
C VAL A 154 -15.08 -3.65 17.50
N ALA A 155 -16.10 -3.48 18.34
CA ALA A 155 -17.50 -3.26 17.94
C ALA A 155 -18.07 -4.38 17.04
N ASP A 156 -17.67 -5.63 17.28
CA ASP A 156 -18.05 -6.79 16.46
C ASP A 156 -17.70 -6.64 14.96
N ARG A 157 -16.71 -5.84 14.60
CA ARG A 157 -16.26 -5.68 13.21
C ARG A 157 -15.57 -6.93 12.69
N GLY A 158 -15.90 -7.30 11.45
CA GLY A 158 -15.14 -8.28 10.70
C GLY A 158 -14.03 -7.62 9.91
N ILE A 159 -12.99 -8.36 9.56
CA ILE A 159 -11.93 -7.92 8.64
C ILE A 159 -11.71 -8.95 7.54
N LEU A 160 -11.40 -8.46 6.35
CA LEU A 160 -10.87 -9.24 5.24
C LEU A 160 -9.63 -8.52 4.72
N ALA A 161 -8.46 -9.06 4.97
CA ALA A 161 -7.19 -8.46 4.59
C ALA A 161 -6.25 -9.52 3.99
N LEU A 162 -5.50 -9.11 2.98
CA LEU A 162 -4.51 -9.97 2.31
C LEU A 162 -3.40 -10.43 3.26
N VAL A 163 -3.08 -9.60 4.26
CA VAL A 163 -1.96 -9.76 5.17
C VAL A 163 -2.47 -10.13 6.56
N ASN A 164 -2.01 -11.24 7.13
CA ASN A 164 -2.30 -11.62 8.51
C ASN A 164 -1.52 -10.75 9.52
N GLU A 165 -1.84 -10.84 10.80
CA GLU A 165 -1.24 -9.98 11.84
C GLU A 165 0.29 -10.12 11.92
N SER A 166 0.83 -11.33 11.81
CA SER A 166 2.28 -11.55 11.89
C SER A 166 3.01 -10.86 10.75
N ARG A 167 2.52 -11.02 9.50
CA ARG A 167 3.08 -10.33 8.34
C ARG A 167 2.86 -8.82 8.41
N LEU A 168 1.70 -8.36 8.89
CA LEU A 168 1.42 -6.95 9.12
C LEU A 168 2.50 -6.31 10.00
N ARG A 169 2.83 -6.92 11.14
CA ARG A 169 3.88 -6.42 12.05
C ARG A 169 5.24 -6.34 11.37
N ARG A 170 5.61 -7.35 10.58
CA ARG A 170 6.90 -7.41 9.87
C ARG A 170 7.00 -6.36 8.76
N ILE A 171 5.94 -6.17 7.98
CA ILE A 171 5.90 -5.14 6.93
C ILE A 171 5.93 -3.74 7.56
N LEU A 172 5.14 -3.52 8.62
CA LEU A 172 5.10 -2.23 9.30
C LEU A 172 6.44 -1.87 9.95
N SER A 173 7.17 -2.83 10.53
CA SER A 173 8.49 -2.55 11.10
C SER A 173 9.49 -2.01 10.06
N ARG A 174 9.40 -2.46 8.79
CA ARG A 174 10.20 -1.91 7.70
C ARG A 174 9.64 -0.59 7.17
N MET A 175 8.33 -0.51 7.00
CA MET A 175 7.66 0.69 6.49
C MET A 175 7.91 1.90 7.39
N LEU A 176 8.00 1.67 8.70
CA LEU A 176 8.17 2.71 9.73
C LEU A 176 9.63 2.92 10.14
N ASP A 177 10.59 2.26 9.50
CA ASP A 177 12.02 2.47 9.72
C ASP A 177 12.52 3.65 8.87
N GLU A 178 13.14 4.64 9.52
CA GLU A 178 13.69 5.83 8.86
C GLU A 178 14.91 5.51 7.99
N ASN A 179 15.60 4.39 8.25
CA ASN A 179 16.67 3.88 7.39
C ASN A 179 16.14 3.09 6.20
N GLU A 180 14.86 2.77 6.17
CA GLU A 180 14.20 2.09 5.07
C GLU A 180 13.20 3.02 4.37
N PHE A 181 11.91 2.93 4.70
CA PHE A 181 10.85 3.60 3.95
C PHE A 181 10.36 4.91 4.56
N LEU A 182 10.44 5.09 5.87
CA LEU A 182 9.89 6.26 6.53
C LEU A 182 10.83 7.46 6.35
N SER A 183 10.39 8.46 5.58
CA SER A 183 11.13 9.72 5.42
C SER A 183 10.53 10.84 6.28
N PRO A 184 11.21 11.99 6.44
CA PRO A 184 10.60 13.17 7.06
C PRO A 184 9.34 13.69 6.35
N TYR A 185 9.07 13.21 5.13
CA TYR A 185 8.02 13.70 4.22
C TYR A 185 7.00 12.64 3.79
N GLY A 186 7.05 11.42 4.35
CA GLY A 186 6.13 10.32 4.06
C GLY A 186 6.85 9.00 3.78
N ILE A 187 6.14 8.05 3.18
CA ILE A 187 6.68 6.73 2.83
C ILE A 187 7.30 6.78 1.44
N ARG A 188 8.58 6.40 1.35
CA ARG A 188 9.35 6.29 0.10
C ARG A 188 8.84 5.12 -0.74
N ALA A 189 8.91 5.25 -2.06
CA ALA A 189 8.57 4.18 -2.98
C ALA A 189 9.65 3.08 -3.07
N LEU A 190 10.89 3.37 -2.70
CA LEU A 190 11.98 2.41 -2.57
C LEU A 190 12.66 2.60 -1.23
N SER A 191 13.03 1.50 -0.57
CA SER A 191 13.78 1.54 0.69
C SER A 191 15.15 2.20 0.50
N ARG A 192 15.49 3.11 1.43
CA ARG A 192 16.82 3.71 1.51
C ARG A 192 17.95 2.68 1.76
N TYR A 193 17.59 1.49 2.26
CA TYR A 193 18.50 0.35 2.36
C TYR A 193 19.29 0.11 1.08
N HIS A 194 18.69 0.34 -0.10
CA HIS A 194 19.34 0.16 -1.40
C HIS A 194 20.34 1.26 -1.78
N ALA A 195 20.56 2.28 -0.92
CA ALA A 195 21.66 3.22 -1.11
C ALA A 195 23.02 2.55 -0.85
N GLU A 196 23.09 1.72 0.20
CA GLU A 196 24.30 1.01 0.60
C GLU A 196 24.32 -0.44 0.12
N HIS A 197 23.13 -1.01 -0.17
CA HIS A 197 22.92 -2.39 -0.60
C HIS A 197 22.12 -2.46 -1.91
N PRO A 198 22.70 -2.02 -3.04
CA PRO A 198 22.03 -2.10 -4.34
C PRO A 198 21.63 -3.52 -4.67
N TYR A 199 20.43 -3.71 -5.23
CA TYR A 199 20.01 -5.00 -5.72
C TYR A 199 20.56 -5.23 -7.12
N SER A 200 21.20 -6.37 -7.35
CA SER A 200 21.72 -6.79 -8.66
C SER A 200 21.14 -8.14 -9.06
N PHE A 201 20.73 -8.24 -10.31
CA PHE A 201 20.27 -9.47 -10.95
C PHE A 201 21.00 -9.67 -12.27
N TRP A 202 21.58 -10.84 -12.46
CA TRP A 202 22.30 -11.18 -13.68
C TRP A 202 21.45 -12.08 -14.57
N ALA A 203 21.25 -11.68 -15.80
CA ALA A 203 20.59 -12.48 -16.83
C ALA A 203 21.28 -12.29 -18.16
N GLN A 204 21.54 -13.38 -18.88
CA GLN A 204 22.16 -13.39 -20.21
C GLN A 204 23.46 -12.59 -20.34
N GLY A 205 24.30 -12.59 -19.29
CA GLY A 205 25.54 -11.84 -19.28
C GLY A 205 25.40 -10.34 -19.02
N GLN A 206 24.20 -9.85 -18.75
CA GLN A 206 23.92 -8.46 -18.40
C GLN A 206 23.52 -8.34 -16.94
N GLU A 207 24.06 -7.33 -16.25
CA GLU A 207 23.64 -6.92 -14.92
C GLU A 207 22.45 -5.97 -14.99
N TYR A 208 21.42 -6.27 -14.19
CA TYR A 208 20.28 -5.40 -13.92
C TYR A 208 20.38 -4.93 -12.48
N ARG A 209 20.49 -3.62 -12.26
CA ARG A 209 20.75 -3.05 -10.94
C ARG A 209 19.69 -2.05 -10.53
N VAL A 210 19.30 -2.09 -9.24
CA VAL A 210 18.41 -1.13 -8.61
C VAL A 210 19.13 -0.48 -7.44
N ASN A 211 19.29 0.84 -7.48
CA ASN A 211 19.82 1.67 -6.40
C ASN A 211 18.70 2.53 -5.82
N TYR A 212 18.87 2.96 -4.57
CA TYR A 212 18.02 4.02 -4.02
C TYR A 212 18.35 5.36 -4.70
N LEU A 213 17.34 5.95 -5.32
CA LEU A 213 17.40 7.26 -5.97
C LEU A 213 16.23 8.08 -5.43
N PRO A 214 16.47 9.10 -4.58
CA PRO A 214 15.39 9.80 -3.88
C PRO A 214 14.53 10.70 -4.78
N ALA A 215 14.98 10.94 -6.00
CA ALA A 215 14.32 11.79 -6.99
C ALA A 215 13.98 11.00 -8.27
N GLU A 216 14.71 11.24 -9.32
CA GLU A 216 14.48 10.61 -10.62
C GLU A 216 15.36 9.38 -10.83
N SER A 217 14.86 8.41 -11.60
CA SER A 217 15.62 7.23 -11.99
C SER A 217 16.73 7.60 -12.98
N ASP A 218 17.89 6.96 -12.85
CA ASP A 218 19.02 7.06 -13.77
C ASP A 218 18.94 6.06 -14.94
N THR A 219 17.93 5.18 -14.94
CA THR A 219 17.73 4.16 -15.96
C THR A 219 16.27 4.12 -16.44
N GLY A 220 16.06 3.70 -17.70
CA GLY A 220 14.72 3.41 -18.23
C GLY A 220 14.18 2.03 -17.81
N MET A 221 14.94 1.27 -17.01
CA MET A 221 14.54 -0.06 -16.54
C MET A 221 13.29 0.04 -15.66
N PHE A 222 12.32 -0.86 -15.87
CA PHE A 222 11.01 -0.86 -15.21
C PHE A 222 10.19 0.42 -15.43
N GLY A 223 10.40 1.16 -16.54
CA GLY A 223 9.63 2.36 -16.88
C GLY A 223 10.14 3.67 -16.28
N GLY A 224 11.37 3.69 -15.75
CA GLY A 224 11.98 4.91 -15.21
C GLY A 224 11.24 5.45 -13.98
N ASN A 225 10.94 6.75 -14.00
CA ASN A 225 10.28 7.43 -12.86
C ASN A 225 8.84 7.01 -12.62
N SER A 226 8.18 6.36 -13.58
CA SER A 226 6.84 5.80 -13.40
C SER A 226 6.83 4.57 -12.47
N ASN A 227 7.99 4.08 -12.09
CA ASN A 227 8.15 2.96 -11.17
C ASN A 227 8.64 3.43 -9.79
N TRP A 228 8.57 2.52 -8.84
CA TRP A 228 8.84 2.76 -7.45
C TRP A 228 10.36 2.88 -7.20
N ARG A 229 10.92 4.11 -7.28
CA ARG A 229 12.38 4.36 -7.24
C ARG A 229 12.88 5.22 -6.09
N GLY A 230 12.08 5.56 -5.11
CA GLY A 230 12.53 6.34 -3.95
C GLY A 230 11.71 7.59 -3.66
N PRO A 231 11.11 8.26 -4.66
CA PRO A 231 10.22 9.39 -4.41
C PRO A 231 9.02 9.03 -3.55
N ILE A 232 8.40 10.06 -3.00
CA ILE A 232 7.14 9.96 -2.26
C ILE A 232 6.00 10.24 -3.22
N TRP A 233 5.04 9.31 -3.27
CA TRP A 233 3.84 9.39 -4.08
C TRP A 233 2.63 9.62 -3.19
N MET A 234 1.96 10.77 -3.32
CA MET A 234 0.86 11.16 -2.45
C MET A 234 -0.30 10.14 -2.45
N PRO A 235 -0.81 9.64 -3.60
CA PRO A 235 -1.94 8.71 -3.61
C PRO A 235 -1.62 7.37 -2.96
N VAL A 236 -0.41 6.86 -3.16
CA VAL A 236 -0.01 5.58 -2.56
C VAL A 236 0.10 5.71 -1.04
N ASN A 237 0.67 6.82 -0.55
CA ASN A 237 0.68 7.13 0.88
C ASN A 237 -0.74 7.25 1.45
N ALA A 238 -1.66 7.90 0.73
CA ALA A 238 -3.05 8.00 1.14
C ALA A 238 -3.74 6.63 1.25
N LEU A 239 -3.43 5.69 0.32
CA LEU A 239 -3.93 4.32 0.39
C LEU A 239 -3.33 3.52 1.55
N LEU A 240 -2.06 3.72 1.88
CA LEU A 240 -1.43 3.13 3.07
C LEU A 240 -2.08 3.68 4.36
N ILE A 241 -2.33 4.98 4.42
CA ILE A 241 -3.07 5.62 5.54
C ILE A 241 -4.46 4.99 5.66
N ARG A 242 -5.21 4.86 4.54
CA ARG A 242 -6.52 4.18 4.54
C ARG A 242 -6.41 2.76 5.10
N ALA A 243 -5.41 1.99 4.69
CA ALA A 243 -5.20 0.63 5.18
C ALA A 243 -4.97 0.60 6.69
N LEU A 244 -4.11 1.48 7.22
CA LEU A 244 -3.85 1.59 8.65
C LEU A 244 -5.12 1.94 9.43
N LEU A 245 -5.95 2.85 8.92
CA LEU A 245 -7.25 3.20 9.52
C LEU A 245 -8.21 2.00 9.51
N GLN A 246 -8.26 1.19 8.44
CA GLN A 246 -9.06 -0.04 8.40
C GLN A 246 -8.59 -1.05 9.45
N TYR A 247 -7.28 -1.29 9.56
CA TYR A 247 -6.73 -2.14 10.60
C TYR A 247 -7.02 -1.59 12.01
N TYR A 248 -6.98 -0.27 12.21
CA TYR A 248 -7.31 0.35 13.47
C TYR A 248 -8.78 0.11 13.88
N LEU A 249 -9.72 0.24 12.93
CA LEU A 249 -11.14 -0.06 13.19
C LEU A 249 -11.35 -1.50 13.69
N TYR A 250 -10.53 -2.43 13.23
CA TYR A 250 -10.61 -3.83 13.65
C TYR A 250 -9.91 -4.09 14.99
N TYR A 251 -8.64 -3.65 15.12
CA TYR A 251 -7.82 -3.97 16.29
C TYR A 251 -8.00 -3.00 17.46
N GLY A 252 -8.40 -1.75 17.19
CA GLY A 252 -8.40 -0.67 18.18
C GLY A 252 -7.03 -0.43 18.81
N ASP A 253 -7.01 -0.11 20.10
CA ASP A 253 -5.79 0.17 20.88
C ASP A 253 -5.02 -1.10 21.30
N ASN A 254 -5.56 -2.29 21.02
CA ASN A 254 -4.88 -3.54 21.33
C ASN A 254 -3.69 -3.83 20.41
N PHE A 255 -3.69 -3.27 19.20
CA PHE A 255 -2.55 -3.37 18.29
C PHE A 255 -1.72 -2.11 18.40
N LYS A 256 -0.49 -2.25 18.86
CA LYS A 256 0.51 -1.19 18.88
C LYS A 256 1.78 -1.64 18.18
N ILE A 257 2.45 -0.67 17.58
CA ILE A 257 3.73 -0.85 16.92
C ILE A 257 4.61 0.36 17.17
N GLU A 258 5.90 0.16 17.15
CA GLU A 258 6.88 1.21 17.33
C GLU A 258 6.94 2.12 16.10
N CYS A 259 6.80 3.43 16.30
CA CYS A 259 6.83 4.42 15.21
C CYS A 259 7.52 5.72 15.66
N PRO A 260 8.67 6.10 15.03
CA PRO A 260 9.48 5.30 14.10
C PRO A 260 10.00 3.99 14.71
N THR A 261 10.34 3.02 13.88
CA THR A 261 10.95 1.76 14.31
C THR A 261 12.25 2.06 15.07
N THR A 262 12.51 1.37 16.17
CA THR A 262 13.63 1.58 17.12
C THR A 262 13.58 2.88 17.95
N SER A 263 12.47 3.61 17.93
CA SER A 263 12.33 4.85 18.73
C SER A 263 11.89 4.62 20.18
N GLY A 264 11.38 3.43 20.50
CA GLY A 264 10.69 3.13 21.77
C GLY A 264 9.27 3.68 21.88
N ASN A 265 8.78 4.41 20.87
CA ASN A 265 7.48 5.06 20.89
C ASN A 265 6.39 4.14 20.32
N MET A 266 5.58 3.55 21.19
CA MET A 266 4.51 2.61 20.80
C MET A 266 3.23 3.36 20.44
N MET A 267 2.82 3.29 19.18
CA MET A 267 1.63 3.92 18.62
C MET A 267 0.58 2.88 18.21
N ASN A 268 -0.72 3.21 18.34
CA ASN A 268 -1.77 2.49 17.66
C ASN A 268 -1.81 2.86 16.15
N LEU A 269 -2.58 2.14 15.35
CA LEU A 269 -2.53 2.33 13.88
C LEU A 269 -3.18 3.63 13.41
N PHE A 270 -4.06 4.26 14.20
CA PHE A 270 -4.56 5.60 13.92
C PHE A 270 -3.46 6.64 14.12
N GLU A 271 -2.70 6.54 15.20
CA GLU A 271 -1.57 7.43 15.51
C GLU A 271 -0.47 7.31 14.44
N VAL A 272 -0.18 6.09 13.97
CA VAL A 272 0.75 5.83 12.86
C VAL A 272 0.25 6.50 11.56
N ALA A 273 -1.03 6.33 11.24
CA ALA A 273 -1.66 6.96 10.06
C ALA A 273 -1.55 8.49 10.13
N ARG A 274 -1.82 9.09 11.30
CA ARG A 274 -1.68 10.52 11.56
C ARG A 274 -0.23 11.00 11.43
N GLU A 275 0.74 10.23 11.92
CA GLU A 275 2.16 10.59 11.78
C GLU A 275 2.58 10.62 10.31
N ILE A 276 2.16 9.63 9.50
CA ILE A 276 2.44 9.64 8.05
C ILE A 276 1.76 10.85 7.39
N ALA A 277 0.49 11.14 7.71
CA ALA A 277 -0.23 12.30 7.18
C ALA A 277 0.46 13.63 7.55
N ASN A 278 0.95 13.75 8.78
CA ASN A 278 1.72 14.91 9.23
C ASN A 278 3.02 15.07 8.44
N ARG A 279 3.73 13.98 8.16
CA ARG A 279 4.96 14.02 7.33
C ARG A 279 4.65 14.48 5.90
N LEU A 280 3.57 13.98 5.29
CA LEU A 280 3.13 14.44 3.97
C LEU A 280 2.73 15.92 3.96
N THR A 281 2.06 16.38 4.99
CA THR A 281 1.65 17.79 5.14
C THR A 281 2.86 18.72 5.25
N ARG A 282 3.94 18.30 5.91
CA ARG A 282 5.20 19.08 6.02
C ARG A 282 5.79 19.48 4.67
N ILE A 283 5.54 18.75 3.60
CA ILE A 283 5.96 19.10 2.23
C ILE A 283 5.52 20.51 1.86
N PHE A 284 4.31 20.91 2.31
CA PHE A 284 3.66 22.16 1.94
C PHE A 284 3.77 23.26 3.01
N LEU A 285 4.14 22.91 4.23
CA LEU A 285 4.26 23.87 5.32
C LEU A 285 5.61 24.59 5.28
N ARG A 286 5.65 25.79 5.87
CA ARG A 286 6.91 26.52 6.09
C ARG A 286 7.67 25.88 7.24
N ASP A 287 8.94 25.63 7.02
CA ASP A 287 9.86 25.22 8.06
C ASP A 287 10.25 26.43 8.97
N PRO A 288 11.01 26.23 10.05
CA PRO A 288 11.46 27.30 10.93
C PRO A 288 12.28 28.41 10.22
N THR A 289 12.83 28.13 9.05
CA THR A 289 13.56 29.12 8.22
C THR A 289 12.63 29.91 7.28
N GLY A 290 11.33 29.57 7.27
CA GLY A 290 10.31 30.17 6.42
C GLY A 290 10.22 29.56 5.02
N ARG A 291 10.99 28.51 4.72
CA ARG A 291 11.02 27.81 3.42
C ARG A 291 10.00 26.67 3.39
N ARG A 292 9.51 26.38 2.19
CA ARG A 292 8.62 25.21 1.96
C ARG A 292 9.40 24.10 1.24
N PRO A 293 9.39 22.87 1.75
CA PRO A 293 10.05 21.74 1.10
C PRO A 293 9.64 21.54 -0.35
N VAL A 294 8.35 21.69 -0.67
CA VAL A 294 7.80 21.53 -2.03
C VAL A 294 8.53 22.32 -3.09
N PHE A 295 9.07 23.49 -2.76
CA PHE A 295 9.78 24.34 -3.70
C PHE A 295 11.28 24.02 -3.84
N GLY A 296 11.80 23.14 -2.99
CA GLY A 296 13.21 22.71 -3.02
C GLY A 296 14.16 23.90 -3.09
N GLY A 297 15.09 23.87 -4.05
CA GLY A 297 16.07 24.94 -4.30
C GLY A 297 15.57 26.10 -5.17
N ALA A 298 14.30 26.15 -5.57
CA ALA A 298 13.76 27.21 -6.44
C ALA A 298 13.50 28.49 -5.65
N GLU A 299 14.52 29.37 -5.56
CA GLU A 299 14.51 30.58 -4.74
C GLU A 299 13.34 31.52 -5.06
N LYS A 300 12.95 31.62 -6.33
CA LYS A 300 11.79 32.39 -6.75
C LYS A 300 10.51 32.01 -6.02
N PHE A 301 10.24 30.70 -5.88
CA PHE A 301 9.05 30.20 -5.17
C PHE A 301 9.20 30.27 -3.66
N GLN A 302 10.41 30.43 -3.14
CA GLN A 302 10.63 30.57 -1.70
C GLN A 302 10.42 32.01 -1.20
N SER A 303 10.86 33.01 -1.95
CA SER A 303 11.02 34.40 -1.46
C SER A 303 10.22 35.46 -2.22
N ASP A 304 9.93 35.24 -3.51
CA ASP A 304 9.24 36.23 -4.34
C ASP A 304 7.79 36.47 -3.83
N PRO A 305 7.39 37.71 -3.50
CA PRO A 305 6.04 37.99 -2.96
C PRO A 305 4.89 37.55 -3.84
N TYR A 306 5.11 37.47 -5.17
CA TYR A 306 4.06 37.05 -6.11
C TYR A 306 3.94 35.53 -6.26
N TRP A 307 4.99 34.76 -5.87
CA TRP A 307 5.04 33.31 -6.09
C TRP A 307 5.05 32.48 -4.81
N ARG A 308 5.61 33.00 -3.72
CA ARG A 308 5.86 32.22 -2.49
C ARG A 308 4.61 31.61 -1.82
N ASP A 309 3.44 32.13 -2.12
CA ASP A 309 2.17 31.67 -1.54
C ASP A 309 1.31 30.89 -2.55
N HIS A 310 1.78 30.72 -3.79
CA HIS A 310 1.15 29.89 -4.80
C HIS A 310 1.68 28.46 -4.72
N LEU A 311 0.97 27.57 -3.99
CA LEU A 311 1.34 26.17 -3.87
C LEU A 311 1.13 25.43 -5.18
N LEU A 312 2.13 24.65 -5.60
CA LEU A 312 2.07 23.78 -6.76
C LEU A 312 1.91 22.34 -6.30
N PHE A 313 1.04 21.59 -6.95
CA PHE A 313 0.76 20.19 -6.67
C PHE A 313 1.54 19.30 -7.63
N TYR A 314 2.78 18.99 -7.25
CA TYR A 314 3.67 18.16 -8.06
C TYR A 314 3.24 16.70 -8.10
N GLU A 315 3.69 15.97 -9.09
CA GLU A 315 3.33 14.58 -9.33
C GLU A 315 3.87 13.64 -8.23
N TYR A 316 5.11 13.87 -7.81
CA TYR A 316 5.79 13.15 -6.71
C TYR A 316 6.82 14.07 -6.05
N PHE A 317 7.41 13.59 -4.95
CA PHE A 317 8.28 14.41 -4.13
C PHE A 317 9.58 13.66 -3.84
N HIS A 318 10.67 14.43 -3.77
CA HIS A 318 11.98 13.89 -3.42
C HIS A 318 11.95 13.18 -2.06
N GLY A 319 12.44 11.94 -2.01
CA GLY A 319 12.35 11.06 -0.84
C GLY A 319 13.00 11.59 0.43
N ASP A 320 14.04 12.46 0.31
CA ASP A 320 14.81 12.92 1.47
C ASP A 320 14.61 14.40 1.83
N ASN A 321 14.20 15.26 0.90
CA ASN A 321 14.02 16.69 1.14
C ASN A 321 12.65 17.27 0.81
N GLY A 322 11.72 16.43 0.28
CA GLY A 322 10.35 16.83 0.00
C GLY A 322 10.15 17.77 -1.19
N ALA A 323 11.18 18.02 -2.00
CA ALA A 323 11.06 18.88 -3.19
C ALA A 323 10.12 18.27 -4.22
N GLY A 324 9.23 19.07 -4.79
CA GLY A 324 8.30 18.66 -5.83
C GLY A 324 9.02 18.35 -7.15
N ILE A 325 8.63 17.26 -7.79
CA ILE A 325 9.22 16.72 -9.02
C ILE A 325 8.08 16.28 -9.97
N GLY A 326 8.38 16.22 -11.26
CA GLY A 326 7.42 15.86 -12.29
C GLY A 326 6.47 17.00 -12.65
N ALA A 327 5.26 16.67 -13.10
CA ALA A 327 4.27 17.66 -13.49
C ALA A 327 3.75 18.45 -12.27
N SER A 328 3.66 19.80 -12.40
CA SER A 328 3.39 20.70 -11.27
C SER A 328 1.90 20.98 -11.01
N HIS A 329 1.00 20.43 -11.81
CA HIS A 329 -0.45 20.71 -11.72
C HIS A 329 -1.30 19.43 -11.54
N GLN A 330 -0.85 18.53 -10.69
CA GLN A 330 -1.53 17.26 -10.39
C GLN A 330 -2.49 17.43 -9.20
N THR A 331 -3.46 18.36 -9.33
CA THR A 331 -4.38 18.73 -8.24
C THR A 331 -5.26 17.57 -7.75
N GLY A 332 -5.73 16.71 -8.66
CA GLY A 332 -6.50 15.51 -8.29
C GLY A 332 -5.65 14.38 -7.68
N TRP A 333 -4.35 14.41 -7.93
CA TRP A 333 -3.40 13.40 -7.49
C TRP A 333 -2.76 13.76 -6.13
N THR A 334 -2.21 14.96 -6.04
CA THR A 334 -1.49 15.46 -4.85
C THR A 334 -2.40 16.27 -3.93
N GLY A 335 -3.52 16.78 -4.42
CA GLY A 335 -4.52 17.48 -3.63
C GLY A 335 -5.15 16.64 -2.52
N LEU A 336 -4.90 15.31 -2.50
CA LEU A 336 -5.24 14.42 -1.38
C LEU A 336 -4.64 14.87 -0.03
N VAL A 337 -3.64 15.76 -0.04
CA VAL A 337 -3.14 16.37 1.20
C VAL A 337 -4.21 17.17 1.93
N ALA A 338 -5.15 17.81 1.22
CA ALA A 338 -6.20 18.61 1.85
C ALA A 338 -7.15 17.77 2.71
N PRO A 339 -7.79 16.68 2.20
CA PRO A 339 -8.58 15.80 3.06
C PRO A 339 -7.77 15.12 4.17
N LEU A 340 -6.47 14.87 4.00
CA LEU A 340 -5.64 14.36 5.09
C LEU A 340 -5.51 15.39 6.23
N ILE A 341 -5.29 16.67 5.90
CA ILE A 341 -5.26 17.75 6.89
C ILE A 341 -6.62 17.87 7.61
N GLU A 342 -7.70 17.81 6.87
CA GLU A 342 -9.06 17.90 7.40
C GLU A 342 -9.35 16.73 8.35
N ILE A 343 -9.20 15.49 7.92
CA ILE A 343 -9.48 14.29 8.71
C ILE A 343 -8.70 14.31 10.02
N PHE A 344 -7.37 14.49 9.97
CA PHE A 344 -6.54 14.44 11.19
C PHE A 344 -6.52 15.75 12.00
N GLY A 345 -7.12 16.83 11.47
CA GLY A 345 -7.36 18.08 12.17
C GLY A 345 -8.58 18.03 13.09
N HIS A 346 -9.58 17.24 12.74
CA HIS A 346 -10.85 17.17 13.47
C HIS A 346 -11.10 15.81 14.15
N LEU A 347 -10.50 14.74 13.66
CA LEU A 347 -10.79 13.39 14.11
C LEU A 347 -9.70 12.88 15.05
N ASP A 348 -10.11 12.43 16.22
CA ASP A 348 -9.24 11.66 17.12
C ASP A 348 -9.49 10.16 16.99
N ALA A 349 -8.58 9.37 17.56
CA ALA A 349 -8.60 7.92 17.48
C ALA A 349 -9.89 7.30 18.04
N ARG A 350 -10.37 7.84 19.18
CA ARG A 350 -11.58 7.34 19.86
C ARG A 350 -12.83 7.62 19.03
N THR A 351 -13.00 8.85 18.59
CA THR A 351 -14.14 9.26 17.74
C THR A 351 -14.20 8.44 16.46
N PHE A 352 -13.05 8.18 15.83
CA PHE A 352 -12.98 7.33 14.64
C PHE A 352 -13.32 5.86 14.95
N LEU A 353 -12.85 5.32 16.07
CA LEU A 353 -13.14 3.94 16.46
C LEU A 353 -14.63 3.73 16.78
N GLU A 354 -15.26 4.69 17.48
CA GLU A 354 -16.67 4.65 17.84
C GLU A 354 -17.60 4.86 16.62
N GLY A 355 -17.30 5.84 15.77
CA GLY A 355 -18.13 6.20 14.61
C GLY A 355 -17.87 5.38 13.34
N GLY A 356 -16.82 4.54 13.32
CA GLY A 356 -16.50 3.74 12.15
C GLY A 356 -16.02 4.59 10.96
N ARG A 357 -16.11 4.03 9.75
CA ARG A 357 -15.69 4.71 8.52
C ARG A 357 -16.45 6.00 8.25
N GLU A 358 -17.70 6.08 8.67
CA GLU A 358 -18.56 7.23 8.45
C GLU A 358 -18.08 8.47 9.21
N ALA A 359 -17.41 8.29 10.35
CA ALA A 359 -16.87 9.39 11.14
C ALA A 359 -15.93 10.31 10.34
N ALA A 360 -15.23 9.78 9.35
CA ALA A 360 -14.36 10.58 8.48
C ALA A 360 -15.10 11.54 7.54
N PHE A 361 -16.43 11.38 7.38
CA PHE A 361 -17.26 12.17 6.46
C PHE A 361 -18.37 12.96 7.15
N GLN A 362 -18.52 12.85 8.49
CA GLN A 362 -19.63 13.47 9.23
C GLN A 362 -19.42 14.97 9.57
N HIS A 363 -18.32 15.57 9.17
CA HIS A 363 -17.95 16.96 9.51
C HIS A 363 -17.84 17.87 8.26
N GLY A 364 -18.52 17.51 7.18
CA GLY A 364 -18.65 18.34 5.98
C GLY A 364 -19.89 19.23 6.02
#